data_897bca4710089d9f2fb8b11671827605
#
_entry.id   897bca4710089d9f2fb8b11671827605
#
_cell.length_a   1.000
_cell.length_b   1.000
_cell.length_c   1.000
_cell.angle_alpha   90.00
_cell.angle_beta   90.00
_cell.angle_gamma   90.00
#
_symmetry.space_group_name_H-M   'P 1'
#
loop_
_entity.id
_entity.type
_entity.pdbx_description
1 polymer ?
#
loop_
_entity_poly.entity_id
_entity_poly.type
_entity_poly.pdbx_seq_one_letter_code
_entity_poly.pdbx_strand_id
1 'polypeptide(L)'
;LEAPEKVVDATHPFALEISKNLMNFCLTCKIPYIRYERPEEPITGENIYFVNDIKQAAEKAKTLGKHILLTLGSKNIEPFLCENFQGRVHIRMLPDPKLIDHLLSKGVPPARIIAIQGPFSVSMNQAMIEEYSIDCLITKSSGKEGGVPQKISAAKELGVSVIVIKRPDMNYPVSFCDKDEIINIHSK
;
A
#
# COMPACT_ATOMS: atom_id res chain seq x y z
N LEU A 1 21.24 11.27 -26.06
CA LEU A 1 21.07 11.12 -24.60
C LEU A 1 22.18 10.17 -24.13
N GLU A 2 22.99 10.61 -23.20
CA GLU A 2 24.00 9.76 -22.58
C GLU A 2 23.33 8.70 -21.71
N ALA A 3 23.89 7.51 -21.66
CA ALA A 3 23.42 6.45 -20.77
C ALA A 3 23.65 6.86 -19.31
N PRO A 4 22.74 6.56 -18.38
CA PRO A 4 22.95 6.88 -16.98
C PRO A 4 24.11 6.03 -16.41
N GLU A 5 24.92 6.61 -15.57
CA GLU A 5 26.02 5.91 -14.91
C GLU A 5 25.52 4.85 -13.92
N LYS A 6 24.35 5.06 -13.32
CA LYS A 6 23.66 4.14 -12.40
C LYS A 6 22.16 4.43 -12.34
N VAL A 7 21.40 3.45 -11.89
CA VAL A 7 19.95 3.59 -11.66
C VAL A 7 19.65 3.37 -10.18
N VAL A 8 18.99 4.33 -9.56
CA VAL A 8 18.48 4.22 -8.19
C VAL A 8 16.97 4.00 -8.25
N ASP A 9 16.54 2.81 -7.84
CA ASP A 9 15.13 2.45 -7.74
C ASP A 9 14.58 2.84 -6.35
N ALA A 10 13.87 3.96 -6.28
CA ALA A 10 13.16 4.44 -5.10
C ALA A 10 11.63 4.26 -5.23
N THR A 11 11.17 3.37 -6.10
CA THR A 11 9.74 3.11 -6.33
C THR A 11 9.05 2.55 -5.08
N HIS A 12 7.72 2.55 -5.10
CA HIS A 12 6.93 2.03 -3.97
C HIS A 12 7.28 0.56 -3.69
N PRO A 13 7.41 0.10 -2.41
CA PRO A 13 7.81 -1.28 -2.07
C PRO A 13 6.95 -2.38 -2.71
N PHE A 14 5.71 -2.06 -3.08
CA PHE A 14 4.78 -2.98 -3.78
C PHE A 14 4.80 -2.85 -5.30
N ALA A 15 5.69 -2.04 -5.88
CA ALA A 15 5.82 -1.86 -7.32
C ALA A 15 6.80 -2.89 -7.94
N LEU A 16 6.56 -4.18 -7.66
CA LEU A 16 7.48 -5.28 -8.01
C LEU A 16 7.82 -5.37 -9.49
N GLU A 17 6.83 -5.14 -10.37
CA GLU A 17 7.04 -5.21 -11.82
C GLU A 17 8.01 -4.13 -12.29
N ILE A 18 7.88 -2.91 -11.77
CA ILE A 18 8.78 -1.81 -12.12
C ILE A 18 10.20 -2.14 -11.67
N SER A 19 10.38 -2.61 -10.43
CA SER A 19 11.69 -2.98 -9.91
C SER A 19 12.31 -4.13 -10.71
N LYS A 20 11.53 -5.16 -11.07
CA LYS A 20 12.00 -6.26 -11.93
C LYS A 20 12.44 -5.76 -13.30
N ASN A 21 11.64 -4.90 -13.92
CA ASN A 21 11.95 -4.33 -15.22
C ASN A 21 13.23 -3.49 -15.18
N LEU A 22 13.40 -2.67 -14.13
CA LEU A 22 14.61 -1.86 -13.92
C LEU A 22 15.85 -2.76 -13.70
N MET A 23 15.75 -3.80 -12.88
CA MET A 23 16.85 -4.75 -12.66
C MET A 23 17.26 -5.44 -13.98
N ASN A 24 16.29 -5.92 -14.75
CA ASN A 24 16.55 -6.57 -16.04
C ASN A 24 17.18 -5.61 -17.06
N PHE A 25 16.67 -4.38 -17.13
CA PHE A 25 17.26 -3.34 -17.98
C PHE A 25 18.70 -3.03 -17.57
N CYS A 26 18.95 -2.82 -16.29
CA CYS A 26 20.28 -2.52 -15.77
C CYS A 26 21.27 -3.68 -16.04
N LEU A 27 20.82 -4.93 -15.87
CA LEU A 27 21.62 -6.10 -16.17
C LEU A 27 21.98 -6.17 -17.65
N THR A 28 21.02 -5.95 -18.54
CA THR A 28 21.22 -5.98 -19.99
C THR A 28 22.17 -4.88 -20.47
N CYS A 29 22.01 -3.69 -19.94
CA CYS A 29 22.82 -2.51 -20.31
C CYS A 29 24.14 -2.41 -19.54
N LYS A 30 24.40 -3.33 -18.61
CA LYS A 30 25.57 -3.31 -17.71
C LYS A 30 25.66 -2.01 -16.89
N ILE A 31 24.51 -1.49 -16.48
CA ILE A 31 24.40 -0.29 -15.63
C ILE A 31 24.19 -0.74 -14.18
N PRO A 32 24.91 -0.19 -13.20
CA PRO A 32 24.70 -0.49 -11.78
C PRO A 32 23.26 -0.19 -11.35
N TYR A 33 22.62 -1.15 -10.67
CA TYR A 33 21.30 -1.00 -10.07
C TYR A 33 21.42 -0.92 -8.56
N ILE A 34 20.75 0.05 -7.94
CA ILE A 34 20.69 0.26 -6.50
C ILE A 34 19.24 0.40 -6.10
N ARG A 35 18.81 -0.37 -5.09
CA ARG A 35 17.50 -0.22 -4.49
C ARG A 35 17.56 0.66 -3.25
N TYR A 36 16.70 1.67 -3.18
CA TYR A 36 16.37 2.34 -1.93
C TYR A 36 15.18 1.63 -1.26
N GLU A 37 15.44 0.91 -0.18
CA GLU A 37 14.41 0.31 0.66
C GLU A 37 14.02 1.29 1.76
N ARG A 38 12.76 1.74 1.73
CA ARG A 38 12.24 2.64 2.76
C ARG A 38 12.25 1.95 4.11
N PRO A 39 12.75 2.58 5.18
CA PRO A 39 12.71 2.00 6.52
C PRO A 39 11.29 1.55 6.90
N GLU A 40 11.18 0.41 7.56
CA GLU A 40 9.92 -0.03 8.16
C GLU A 40 9.87 0.42 9.61
N GLU A 41 8.81 1.14 9.96
CA GLU A 41 8.52 1.40 11.36
C GLU A 41 7.81 0.18 11.95
N PRO A 42 8.17 -0.25 13.18
CA PRO A 42 7.51 -1.37 13.81
C PRO A 42 6.04 -1.04 14.06
N ILE A 43 5.17 -1.85 13.49
CA ILE A 43 3.73 -1.77 13.70
C ILE A 43 3.37 -2.76 14.81
N THR A 44 2.97 -2.25 15.98
CA THR A 44 2.60 -3.05 17.14
C THR A 44 1.24 -2.64 17.68
N GLY A 45 0.53 -3.52 18.33
CA GLY A 45 -0.74 -3.24 19.02
C GLY A 45 -1.70 -4.41 18.97
N GLU A 46 -2.71 -4.32 19.81
CA GLU A 46 -3.85 -5.23 19.79
C GLU A 46 -4.66 -5.03 18.50
N ASN A 47 -5.35 -6.07 18.04
CA ASN A 47 -6.19 -6.06 16.83
C ASN A 47 -5.42 -5.72 15.53
N ILE A 48 -4.11 -5.93 15.48
CA ILE A 48 -3.30 -5.78 14.26
C ILE A 48 -2.88 -7.16 13.76
N TYR A 49 -3.23 -7.44 12.51
CA TYR A 49 -3.02 -8.73 11.87
C TYR A 49 -2.15 -8.58 10.64
N PHE A 50 -1.04 -9.31 10.60
CA PHE A 50 -0.14 -9.32 9.44
C PHE A 50 -0.47 -10.48 8.52
N VAL A 51 -0.51 -10.19 7.22
CA VAL A 51 -0.72 -11.18 6.15
C VAL A 51 0.28 -10.96 5.02
N ASN A 52 0.55 -12.00 4.23
CA ASN A 52 1.56 -11.91 3.19
C ASN A 52 1.04 -11.36 1.86
N ASP A 53 -0.26 -11.52 1.59
CA ASP A 53 -0.85 -11.12 0.33
C ASP A 53 -2.31 -10.67 0.48
N ILE A 54 -2.87 -10.20 -0.63
CA ILE A 54 -4.23 -9.67 -0.67
C ILE A 54 -5.30 -10.76 -0.50
N LYS A 55 -5.02 -12.01 -0.90
CA LYS A 55 -5.97 -13.13 -0.75
C LYS A 55 -6.09 -13.49 0.73
N GLN A 56 -4.97 -13.58 1.45
CA GLN A 56 -4.95 -13.77 2.90
C GLN A 56 -5.65 -12.60 3.63
N ALA A 57 -5.47 -11.35 3.13
CA ALA A 57 -6.16 -10.20 3.69
C ALA A 57 -7.68 -10.34 3.54
N ALA A 58 -8.17 -10.76 2.37
CA ALA A 58 -9.59 -10.98 2.14
C ALA A 58 -10.15 -12.10 3.02
N GLU A 59 -9.46 -13.24 3.13
CA GLU A 59 -9.90 -14.34 4.00
C GLU A 59 -9.97 -13.89 5.47
N LYS A 60 -8.97 -13.18 5.95
CA LYS A 60 -8.95 -12.66 7.32
C LYS A 60 -10.08 -11.64 7.55
N ALA A 61 -10.34 -10.77 6.59
CA ALA A 61 -11.35 -9.73 6.68
C ALA A 61 -12.79 -10.30 6.81
N LYS A 62 -13.07 -11.48 6.27
CA LYS A 62 -14.37 -12.14 6.40
C LYS A 62 -14.78 -12.34 7.86
N THR A 63 -13.80 -12.54 8.75
CA THR A 63 -14.01 -12.86 10.16
C THR A 63 -13.88 -11.65 11.08
N LEU A 64 -13.27 -10.54 10.63
CA LEU A 64 -12.91 -9.41 11.47
C LEU A 64 -13.86 -8.23 11.37
N GLY A 65 -14.56 -8.05 10.26
CA GLY A 65 -15.33 -6.83 10.08
C GLY A 65 -16.55 -6.98 9.17
N LYS A 66 -17.56 -6.15 9.43
CA LYS A 66 -18.75 -5.98 8.59
C LYS A 66 -18.59 -4.80 7.62
N HIS A 67 -17.86 -3.77 8.03
CA HIS A 67 -17.59 -2.56 7.26
C HIS A 67 -16.10 -2.37 7.11
N ILE A 68 -15.59 -2.54 5.90
CA ILE A 68 -14.18 -2.64 5.61
C ILE A 68 -13.72 -1.40 4.84
N LEU A 69 -12.62 -0.78 5.27
CA LEU A 69 -11.96 0.28 4.52
C LEU A 69 -10.69 -0.26 3.85
N LEU A 70 -10.71 -0.37 2.53
CA LEU A 70 -9.51 -0.68 1.75
C LEU A 70 -8.70 0.58 1.47
N THR A 71 -7.44 0.59 1.90
CA THR A 71 -6.48 1.66 1.59
C THR A 71 -5.31 1.16 0.74
N LEU A 72 -5.62 0.22 -0.17
CA LEU A 72 -4.66 -0.51 -1.00
C LEU A 72 -4.43 0.13 -2.38
N GLY A 73 -5.18 1.17 -2.70
CA GLY A 73 -5.34 1.68 -4.06
C GLY A 73 -6.34 0.82 -4.84
N SER A 74 -6.41 1.02 -6.15
CA SER A 74 -7.40 0.37 -7.02
C SER A 74 -6.93 -0.94 -7.67
N LYS A 75 -5.64 -1.26 -7.57
CA LYS A 75 -5.08 -2.48 -8.18
C LYS A 75 -5.22 -3.66 -7.22
N ASN A 76 -5.56 -4.83 -7.77
CA ASN A 76 -5.60 -6.11 -7.02
C ASN A 76 -6.62 -6.13 -5.88
N ILE A 77 -7.79 -5.51 -6.07
CA ILE A 77 -8.88 -5.52 -5.09
C ILE A 77 -9.96 -6.57 -5.39
N GLU A 78 -9.82 -7.32 -6.47
CA GLU A 78 -10.76 -8.33 -6.94
C GLU A 78 -11.22 -9.30 -5.84
N PRO A 79 -10.35 -9.77 -4.91
CA PRO A 79 -10.80 -10.63 -3.81
C PRO A 79 -11.87 -10.00 -2.90
N PHE A 80 -11.98 -8.67 -2.91
CA PHE A 80 -12.97 -7.91 -2.13
C PHE A 80 -14.23 -7.51 -2.93
N LEU A 81 -14.31 -7.91 -4.20
CA LEU A 81 -15.46 -7.61 -5.07
C LEU A 81 -16.42 -8.80 -5.20
N CYS A 82 -16.19 -9.90 -4.48
CA CYS A 82 -17.08 -11.06 -4.48
C CYS A 82 -18.29 -10.84 -3.55
N GLU A 83 -19.31 -11.70 -3.68
CA GLU A 83 -20.58 -11.65 -2.92
C GLU A 83 -20.39 -11.49 -1.41
N ASN A 84 -19.40 -12.17 -0.83
CA ASN A 84 -19.11 -12.10 0.61
C ASN A 84 -18.79 -10.68 1.12
N PHE A 85 -18.41 -9.78 0.22
CA PHE A 85 -18.06 -8.40 0.53
C PHE A 85 -19.03 -7.37 -0.04
N GLN A 86 -20.09 -7.82 -0.71
CA GLN A 86 -21.08 -6.93 -1.33
C GLN A 86 -21.69 -5.99 -0.28
N GLY A 87 -21.63 -4.68 -0.55
CA GLY A 87 -22.15 -3.66 0.37
C GLY A 87 -21.34 -3.44 1.65
N ARG A 88 -20.20 -4.14 1.83
CA ARG A 88 -19.37 -4.09 3.04
C ARG A 88 -18.07 -3.29 2.87
N VAL A 89 -17.63 -3.07 1.65
CA VAL A 89 -16.29 -2.53 1.37
C VAL A 89 -16.36 -1.10 0.87
N HIS A 90 -15.61 -0.22 1.53
CA HIS A 90 -15.29 1.11 1.04
C HIS A 90 -13.87 1.11 0.47
N ILE A 91 -13.68 1.70 -0.70
CA ILE A 91 -12.40 1.68 -1.41
C ILE A 91 -11.85 3.09 -1.46
N ARG A 92 -10.76 3.35 -0.74
CA ARG A 92 -10.03 4.62 -0.80
C ARG A 92 -8.90 4.54 -1.81
N MET A 93 -8.93 5.45 -2.77
CA MET A 93 -8.03 5.46 -3.90
C MET A 93 -7.73 6.88 -4.38
N LEU A 94 -6.77 7.01 -5.29
CA LEU A 94 -6.51 8.28 -5.97
C LEU A 94 -7.70 8.70 -6.85
N PRO A 95 -7.96 10.01 -7.01
CA PRO A 95 -9.05 10.53 -7.85
C PRO A 95 -8.69 10.45 -9.34
N ASP A 96 -8.55 9.24 -9.86
CA ASP A 96 -8.28 8.96 -11.27
C ASP A 96 -9.57 8.49 -11.94
N PRO A 97 -10.07 9.20 -12.97
CA PRO A 97 -11.32 8.85 -13.65
C PRO A 97 -11.33 7.42 -14.20
N LYS A 98 -10.21 6.95 -14.78
CA LYS A 98 -10.12 5.59 -15.35
C LYS A 98 -10.26 4.51 -14.28
N LEU A 99 -9.71 4.77 -13.09
CA LEU A 99 -9.81 3.85 -11.97
C LEU A 99 -11.22 3.86 -11.37
N ILE A 100 -11.87 5.02 -11.30
CA ILE A 100 -13.26 5.15 -10.86
C ILE A 100 -14.17 4.38 -11.82
N ASP A 101 -14.06 4.63 -13.13
CA ASP A 101 -14.83 3.93 -14.16
C ASP A 101 -14.63 2.42 -14.10
N HIS A 102 -13.38 1.97 -13.87
CA HIS A 102 -13.09 0.55 -13.68
C HIS A 102 -13.85 -0.05 -12.49
N LEU A 103 -13.88 0.62 -11.33
CA LEU A 103 -14.61 0.15 -10.16
C LEU A 103 -16.13 0.13 -10.42
N LEU A 104 -16.67 1.15 -11.04
CA LEU A 104 -18.08 1.23 -11.42
C LEU A 104 -18.46 0.09 -12.37
N SER A 105 -17.62 -0.21 -13.37
CA SER A 105 -17.83 -1.33 -14.29
C SER A 105 -17.80 -2.71 -13.61
N LYS A 106 -17.13 -2.81 -12.44
CA LYS A 106 -17.13 -4.01 -11.58
C LYS A 106 -18.32 -4.07 -10.60
N GLY A 107 -19.24 -3.11 -10.69
CA GLY A 107 -20.42 -3.06 -9.85
C GLY A 107 -20.22 -2.48 -8.45
N VAL A 108 -19.09 -1.78 -8.21
CA VAL A 108 -18.88 -1.05 -6.95
C VAL A 108 -19.77 0.17 -6.93
N PRO A 109 -20.67 0.34 -5.94
CA PRO A 109 -21.53 1.51 -5.86
C PRO A 109 -20.71 2.80 -5.68
N PRO A 110 -21.08 3.94 -6.29
CA PRO A 110 -20.37 5.22 -6.11
C PRO A 110 -20.18 5.60 -4.65
N ALA A 111 -21.17 5.39 -3.80
CA ALA A 111 -21.11 5.67 -2.36
C ALA A 111 -20.03 4.85 -1.60
N ARG A 112 -19.45 3.86 -2.24
CA ARG A 112 -18.38 3.03 -1.68
C ARG A 112 -17.00 3.39 -2.22
N ILE A 113 -16.89 4.41 -3.08
CA ILE A 113 -15.64 4.88 -3.66
C ILE A 113 -15.24 6.20 -3.01
N ILE A 114 -14.12 6.20 -2.30
CA ILE A 114 -13.54 7.38 -1.65
C ILE A 114 -12.33 7.81 -2.49
N ALA A 115 -12.59 8.64 -3.50
CA ALA A 115 -11.56 9.10 -4.44
C ALA A 115 -10.89 10.38 -3.91
N ILE A 116 -9.80 10.20 -3.15
CA ILE A 116 -9.08 11.31 -2.51
C ILE A 116 -7.58 11.01 -2.41
N GLN A 117 -6.76 12.05 -2.54
CA GLN A 117 -5.31 11.95 -2.47
C GLN A 117 -4.80 12.20 -1.05
N GLY A 118 -4.05 11.21 -0.50
CA GLY A 118 -3.33 11.33 0.77
C GLY A 118 -1.89 11.88 0.61
N PRO A 119 -1.09 11.82 1.67
CA PRO A 119 -1.38 11.18 2.97
C PRO A 119 -2.34 11.99 3.85
N PHE A 120 -2.97 11.32 4.82
CA PHE A 120 -3.98 11.91 5.70
C PHE A 120 -3.50 11.96 7.15
N SER A 121 -3.96 12.96 7.92
CA SER A 121 -3.77 13.05 9.37
C SER A 121 -4.48 11.91 10.10
N VAL A 122 -4.18 11.73 11.39
CA VAL A 122 -4.91 10.81 12.26
C VAL A 122 -6.40 11.18 12.29
N SER A 123 -6.72 12.45 12.52
CA SER A 123 -8.11 12.94 12.60
C SER A 123 -8.91 12.70 11.31
N MET A 124 -8.30 12.87 10.14
CA MET A 124 -8.97 12.57 8.88
C MET A 124 -9.23 11.07 8.69
N ASN A 125 -8.29 10.21 9.13
CA ASN A 125 -8.52 8.77 9.12
C ASN A 125 -9.62 8.37 10.11
N GLN A 126 -9.67 8.99 11.30
CA GLN A 126 -10.73 8.79 12.29
C GLN A 126 -12.09 9.19 11.72
N ALA A 127 -12.20 10.39 11.15
CA ALA A 127 -13.45 10.87 10.54
C ALA A 127 -13.98 9.90 9.46
N MET A 128 -13.09 9.32 8.62
CA MET A 128 -13.51 8.30 7.63
C MET A 128 -13.98 7.02 8.31
N ILE A 129 -13.29 6.57 9.37
CA ILE A 129 -13.66 5.37 10.12
C ILE A 129 -15.04 5.53 10.74
N GLU A 130 -15.30 6.66 11.39
CA GLU A 130 -16.56 6.96 12.03
C GLU A 130 -17.70 7.14 11.03
N GLU A 131 -17.51 8.00 10.01
CA GLU A 131 -18.53 8.30 8.99
C GLU A 131 -19.04 7.05 8.26
N TYR A 132 -18.13 6.14 7.93
CA TYR A 132 -18.50 4.90 7.23
C TYR A 132 -18.67 3.71 8.18
N SER A 133 -18.68 3.92 9.50
CA SER A 133 -18.82 2.89 10.54
C SER A 133 -17.84 1.73 10.34
N ILE A 134 -16.59 2.03 9.97
CA ILE A 134 -15.56 1.03 9.66
C ILE A 134 -15.14 0.30 10.93
N ASP A 135 -15.15 -1.03 10.86
CA ASP A 135 -14.70 -1.93 11.92
C ASP A 135 -13.46 -2.75 11.53
N CYS A 136 -13.06 -2.70 10.25
CA CYS A 136 -11.83 -3.31 9.77
C CYS A 136 -11.15 -2.42 8.71
N LEU A 137 -9.89 -2.06 8.95
CA LEU A 137 -9.06 -1.29 8.01
C LEU A 137 -8.00 -2.19 7.40
N ILE A 138 -7.84 -2.14 6.07
CA ILE A 138 -6.82 -2.93 5.36
C ILE A 138 -5.83 -1.98 4.69
N THR A 139 -4.55 -2.17 5.01
CA THR A 139 -3.47 -1.34 4.47
C THR A 139 -2.26 -2.19 4.06
N LYS A 140 -1.34 -1.59 3.29
CA LYS A 140 -0.04 -2.15 2.95
C LYS A 140 1.02 -1.59 3.89
N SER A 141 2.06 -2.39 4.22
CA SER A 141 3.26 -1.91 4.93
C SER A 141 4.11 -1.03 4.00
N SER A 142 3.60 0.18 3.70
CA SER A 142 4.24 1.12 2.76
C SER A 142 5.13 2.17 3.44
N GLY A 143 5.24 2.11 4.77
CA GLY A 143 6.04 3.06 5.55
C GLY A 143 5.32 4.39 5.80
N LYS A 144 6.11 5.34 6.30
CA LYS A 144 5.64 6.68 6.71
C LYS A 144 5.06 7.47 5.54
N GLU A 145 5.70 7.42 4.38
CA GLU A 145 5.25 8.10 3.16
C GLU A 145 3.88 7.61 2.66
N GLY A 146 3.52 6.36 2.99
CA GLY A 146 2.18 5.81 2.71
C GLY A 146 1.14 6.14 3.79
N GLY A 147 1.50 6.93 4.81
CA GLY A 147 0.62 7.31 5.90
C GLY A 147 0.19 6.12 6.78
N VAL A 148 1.04 5.09 6.89
CA VAL A 148 0.73 3.90 7.70
C VAL A 148 0.64 4.24 9.19
N PRO A 149 1.57 5.01 9.80
CA PRO A 149 1.47 5.36 11.21
C PRO A 149 0.14 6.06 11.57
N GLN A 150 -0.30 7.01 10.75
CA GLN A 150 -1.53 7.76 10.98
C GLN A 150 -2.79 6.86 10.89
N LYS A 151 -2.80 5.91 9.95
CA LYS A 151 -3.89 4.93 9.83
C LYS A 151 -3.95 4.01 11.05
N ILE A 152 -2.80 3.51 11.49
CA ILE A 152 -2.70 2.63 12.66
C ILE A 152 -3.12 3.37 13.93
N SER A 153 -2.65 4.62 14.14
CA SER A 153 -3.05 5.44 15.28
C SER A 153 -4.56 5.64 15.31
N ALA A 154 -5.14 6.09 14.20
CA ALA A 154 -6.58 6.30 14.09
C ALA A 154 -7.39 5.02 14.40
N ALA A 155 -6.98 3.89 13.84
CA ALA A 155 -7.67 2.62 14.06
C ALA A 155 -7.55 2.14 15.51
N LYS A 156 -6.38 2.30 16.15
CA LYS A 156 -6.16 1.95 17.55
C LYS A 156 -7.05 2.77 18.50
N GLU A 157 -7.09 4.08 18.30
CA GLU A 157 -7.88 4.99 19.15
C GLU A 157 -9.37 4.69 19.09
N LEU A 158 -9.86 4.15 17.96
CA LEU A 158 -11.24 3.76 17.75
C LEU A 158 -11.53 2.26 17.94
N GLY A 159 -10.53 1.46 18.35
CA GLY A 159 -10.70 0.03 18.58
C GLY A 159 -10.94 -0.79 17.30
N VAL A 160 -10.58 -0.25 16.13
CA VAL A 160 -10.78 -0.87 14.82
C VAL A 160 -9.71 -1.92 14.52
N SER A 161 -10.11 -3.07 14.01
CA SER A 161 -9.17 -4.11 13.56
C SER A 161 -8.39 -3.66 12.34
N VAL A 162 -7.08 -3.96 12.29
CA VAL A 162 -6.22 -3.60 11.16
C VAL A 162 -5.57 -4.82 10.56
N ILE A 163 -5.71 -5.00 9.26
CA ILE A 163 -4.98 -6.00 8.49
C ILE A 163 -3.88 -5.29 7.70
N VAL A 164 -2.64 -5.68 7.96
CA VAL A 164 -1.46 -5.12 7.30
C VAL A 164 -0.89 -6.16 6.35
N ILE A 165 -0.90 -5.85 5.06
CA ILE A 165 -0.23 -6.67 4.05
C ILE A 165 1.26 -6.34 4.12
N LYS A 166 2.08 -7.35 4.42
CA LYS A 166 3.54 -7.24 4.48
C LYS A 166 4.12 -6.86 3.14
N ARG A 167 5.29 -6.26 3.15
CA ARG A 167 6.07 -6.06 1.92
C ARG A 167 6.38 -7.42 1.30
N PRO A 168 6.24 -7.56 0.00
CA PRO A 168 6.68 -8.77 -0.67
C PRO A 168 8.20 -8.85 -0.66
N ASP A 169 8.74 -10.03 -0.38
CA ASP A 169 10.16 -10.27 -0.43
C ASP A 169 10.67 -10.21 -1.89
N MET A 170 11.75 -9.47 -2.09
CA MET A 170 12.43 -9.40 -3.38
C MET A 170 13.95 -9.35 -3.16
N ASN A 171 14.65 -10.20 -3.88
CA ASN A 171 16.11 -10.19 -3.85
C ASN A 171 16.65 -9.08 -4.75
N TYR A 172 17.09 -8.00 -4.14
CA TYR A 172 17.76 -6.90 -4.81
C TYR A 172 19.28 -7.13 -4.84
N PRO A 173 19.98 -6.88 -5.98
CA PRO A 173 21.43 -7.03 -6.06
C PRO A 173 22.18 -6.17 -5.04
N VAL A 174 21.74 -4.92 -4.88
CA VAL A 174 22.25 -3.96 -3.91
C VAL A 174 21.08 -3.16 -3.35
N SER A 175 20.96 -3.05 -2.04
CA SER A 175 19.92 -2.25 -1.39
C SER A 175 20.46 -1.50 -0.18
N PHE A 176 19.91 -0.30 0.04
CA PHE A 176 20.20 0.56 1.19
C PHE A 176 18.89 1.09 1.79
N CYS A 177 18.88 1.22 3.10
CA CYS A 177 17.75 1.85 3.82
C CYS A 177 18.01 3.31 4.16
N ASP A 178 19.27 3.75 4.11
CA ASP A 178 19.68 5.12 4.35
C ASP A 178 19.90 5.86 3.02
N LYS A 179 19.31 7.04 2.90
CA LYS A 179 19.47 7.92 1.73
C LYS A 179 20.90 8.47 1.62
N ASP A 180 21.52 8.75 2.77
CA ASP A 180 22.86 9.32 2.81
C ASP A 180 23.92 8.31 2.34
N GLU A 181 23.72 7.01 2.59
CA GLU A 181 24.57 5.96 2.02
C GLU A 181 24.53 5.96 0.49
N ILE A 182 23.34 6.12 -0.10
CA ILE A 182 23.18 6.17 -1.56
C ILE A 182 23.82 7.44 -2.15
N ILE A 183 23.67 8.58 -1.49
CA ILE A 183 24.27 9.86 -1.92
C ILE A 183 25.80 9.76 -1.87
N ASN A 184 26.34 9.17 -0.82
CA ASN A 184 27.81 9.03 -0.65
C ASN A 184 28.47 8.07 -1.65
N ILE A 185 27.73 7.15 -2.26
CA ILE A 185 28.21 6.32 -3.38
C ILE A 185 28.47 7.18 -4.64
N HIS A 186 27.90 8.38 -4.72
CA HIS A 186 28.14 9.31 -5.82
C HIS A 186 29.41 10.14 -5.67
N SER A 187 30.00 10.18 -4.47
CA SER A 187 31.12 11.08 -4.15
C SER A 187 32.50 10.38 -4.22
N LYS A 188 32.53 9.13 -4.66
CA LYS A 188 33.75 8.34 -4.89
C LYS A 188 33.80 7.85 -6.34
#